data_d0e7c2d14c4c6af50fd748c040d180cc
#
_entry.id   d0e7c2d14c4c6af50fd748c040d180cc
#
_cell.length_a   1.000
_cell.length_b   1.000
_cell.length_c   1.000
_cell.angle_alpha   90.00
_cell.angle_beta   90.00
_cell.angle_gamma   90.00
#
_symmetry.space_group_name_H-M   'P 1'
#
loop_
_entity.id
_entity.type
_entity.pdbx_description
1 polymer ?
#
loop_
_entity_poly.entity_id
_entity_poly.type
_entity_poly.pdbx_seq_one_letter_code
_entity_poly.pdbx_strand_id
1 'polypeptide(L)'
;MTGRGRRAVLPPADHRTEPPLAPDGLVVTVVNKAGYEMPFDFAELPVAELMQRSLARVFAARSAGWNSHMTAQASWITVKAFARFVSELEHPPEDLGDLTTAMLKRWRAAHIGTNSGKSVLRQVRPLLRADPRLADGPVGEELARRIPKQVPVKQSYGEDERERVLLAAQRQFRTALLRIRENTRLLESWRAGDLTDGSREGRIGEILDHLARTGYVPHTVSPSGAVNVRERRLLGGTGSECTWGRLFLSRSELTALAVLLTARFGWNLSVYDRLPAPTTAPSAGGTATVTYQIQVEKRRQGGGWWFSTENATDSGADSAGRLITLGLEATAHGRALAAQMEPGTGFLMVARMHYPSKRHQHTERPRPVGPLSFGIGNGDAQQWGIRHGLGGAPFQRTRRTAVTREGRPLQHAQGTHESIYMLPDEHIQRASRSVFEAGAKEALAQAQAVMFAGDIADTPDPGHGQTVAADCADETSSPWPDAQGGCGADFMLCLACPNARVHPGHHPRLAHLHRELTSLRSVLPDRSWHERWSEHVLRLEDLRDKVGPVAWNAALARVNDEDRTLVHLLLKGELAP
;
A
#
# COMPACT_ATOMS: atom_id res chain seq x y z
N MET A 1 13.65 -24.19 10.74
CA MET A 1 13.85 -25.23 9.70
C MET A 1 13.07 -24.81 8.47
N THR A 2 13.75 -24.29 7.44
CA THR A 2 13.14 -23.96 6.15
C THR A 2 12.92 -25.26 5.38
N GLY A 3 11.67 -25.74 5.37
CA GLY A 3 11.30 -26.89 4.56
C GLY A 3 11.63 -26.61 3.08
N ARG A 4 12.57 -27.34 2.53
CA ARG A 4 12.79 -27.39 1.08
C ARG A 4 11.48 -27.82 0.42
N GLY A 5 10.90 -26.94 -0.41
CA GLY A 5 9.76 -27.28 -1.23
C GLY A 5 10.02 -28.55 -2.05
N ARG A 6 8.96 -29.31 -2.35
CA ARG A 6 9.06 -30.47 -3.25
C ARG A 6 9.74 -30.03 -4.55
N ARG A 7 10.73 -30.79 -4.98
CA ARG A 7 11.31 -30.61 -6.32
C ARG A 7 10.19 -30.74 -7.33
N ALA A 8 10.05 -29.72 -8.18
CA ALA A 8 9.15 -29.83 -9.32
C ALA A 8 9.56 -31.04 -10.16
N VAL A 9 8.60 -31.90 -10.48
CA VAL A 9 8.83 -32.99 -11.43
C VAL A 9 9.08 -32.35 -12.79
N LEU A 10 10.14 -32.75 -13.48
CA LEU A 10 10.37 -32.32 -14.84
C LEU A 10 9.18 -32.76 -15.71
N PRO A 11 8.71 -31.91 -16.62
CA PRO A 11 7.70 -32.34 -17.57
C PRO A 11 8.21 -33.54 -18.39
N PRO A 12 7.31 -34.40 -18.90
CA PRO A 12 7.69 -35.49 -19.78
C PRO A 12 8.60 -35.03 -20.94
N ALA A 13 9.48 -35.88 -21.40
CA ALA A 13 10.46 -35.53 -22.46
C ALA A 13 9.81 -35.12 -23.79
N ASP A 14 8.55 -35.51 -23.99
CA ASP A 14 7.71 -35.19 -25.14
C ASP A 14 6.84 -33.93 -24.92
N HIS A 15 6.96 -33.26 -23.77
CA HIS A 15 6.26 -32.03 -23.49
C HIS A 15 6.83 -30.88 -24.34
N ARG A 16 6.33 -30.76 -25.56
CA ARG A 16 6.62 -29.62 -26.45
C ARG A 16 5.62 -28.52 -26.19
N THR A 17 6.09 -27.41 -25.62
CA THR A 17 5.34 -26.16 -25.67
C THR A 17 5.52 -25.59 -27.08
N GLU A 18 4.44 -25.41 -27.82
CA GLU A 18 4.51 -24.72 -29.11
C GLU A 18 5.17 -23.35 -28.93
N PRO A 19 6.11 -22.97 -29.80
CA PRO A 19 6.71 -21.65 -29.70
C PRO A 19 5.63 -20.59 -29.84
N PRO A 20 5.65 -19.53 -29.00
CA PRO A 20 4.62 -18.50 -29.03
C PRO A 20 4.60 -17.71 -30.34
N LEU A 21 5.68 -17.74 -31.13
CA LEU A 21 5.81 -17.07 -32.42
C LEU A 21 5.44 -18.05 -33.54
N ALA A 22 4.45 -17.67 -34.33
CA ALA A 22 4.00 -18.40 -35.50
C ALA A 22 5.13 -18.52 -36.58
N PRO A 23 5.04 -19.50 -37.49
CA PRO A 23 6.09 -19.73 -38.54
C PRO A 23 6.29 -18.53 -39.47
N ASP A 24 5.26 -17.69 -39.69
CA ASP A 24 5.34 -16.47 -40.47
C ASP A 24 6.19 -15.38 -39.80
N GLY A 25 6.49 -15.52 -38.52
CA GLY A 25 7.28 -14.57 -37.73
C GLY A 25 6.57 -13.26 -37.38
N LEU A 26 5.26 -13.17 -37.57
CA LEU A 26 4.46 -11.94 -37.34
C LEU A 26 3.37 -12.10 -36.29
N VAL A 27 2.87 -13.30 -36.05
CA VAL A 27 1.84 -13.53 -35.03
C VAL A 27 2.45 -14.16 -33.79
N VAL A 28 2.18 -13.57 -32.62
CA VAL A 28 2.60 -14.10 -31.32
C VAL A 28 1.38 -14.49 -30.51
N THR A 29 1.23 -15.79 -30.20
CA THR A 29 0.15 -16.29 -29.35
C THR A 29 0.63 -16.48 -27.92
N VAL A 30 0.05 -15.71 -27.00
CA VAL A 30 0.36 -15.81 -25.56
C VAL A 30 -0.73 -16.62 -24.87
N VAL A 31 -0.33 -17.70 -24.19
CA VAL A 31 -1.23 -18.56 -23.42
C VAL A 31 -1.08 -18.23 -21.94
N ASN A 32 -2.17 -17.91 -21.27
CA ASN A 32 -2.15 -17.67 -19.84
C ASN A 32 -2.27 -18.98 -19.04
N LYS A 33 -2.11 -18.91 -17.71
CA LYS A 33 -2.20 -20.09 -16.83
C LYS A 33 -3.57 -20.78 -16.82
N ALA A 34 -4.61 -20.12 -17.31
CA ALA A 34 -5.94 -20.70 -17.45
C ALA A 34 -6.18 -21.34 -18.85
N GLY A 35 -5.11 -21.44 -19.66
CA GLY A 35 -5.18 -21.98 -21.03
C GLY A 35 -5.84 -21.04 -22.04
N TYR A 36 -6.05 -19.76 -21.67
CA TYR A 36 -6.61 -18.79 -22.60
C TYR A 36 -5.53 -18.29 -23.56
N GLU A 37 -5.78 -18.40 -24.86
CA GLU A 37 -4.91 -17.98 -25.94
C GLU A 37 -5.24 -16.58 -26.41
N MET A 38 -4.23 -15.77 -26.62
CA MET A 38 -4.36 -14.41 -27.11
C MET A 38 -3.34 -14.16 -28.23
N PRO A 39 -3.80 -14.11 -29.49
CA PRO A 39 -2.94 -13.76 -30.61
C PRO A 39 -2.72 -12.25 -30.68
N PHE A 40 -1.50 -11.87 -31.05
CA PHE A 40 -1.06 -10.52 -31.34
C PHE A 40 -0.44 -10.50 -32.73
N ASP A 41 -1.03 -9.76 -33.65
CA ASP A 41 -0.59 -9.64 -35.02
C ASP A 41 0.29 -8.39 -35.18
N PHE A 42 1.57 -8.60 -35.43
CA PHE A 42 2.56 -7.53 -35.61
C PHE A 42 2.48 -6.90 -37.00
N ALA A 43 1.84 -7.55 -37.98
CA ALA A 43 1.60 -6.96 -39.31
C ALA A 43 0.69 -5.71 -39.23
N GLU A 44 -0.12 -5.58 -38.15
CA GLU A 44 -0.93 -4.38 -37.89
C GLU A 44 -0.13 -3.14 -37.49
N LEU A 45 1.17 -3.29 -37.17
CA LEU A 45 1.98 -2.17 -36.70
C LEU A 45 2.41 -1.27 -37.86
N PRO A 46 2.36 0.07 -37.72
CA PRO A 46 2.70 1.03 -38.76
C PRO A 46 4.22 1.22 -38.92
N VAL A 47 4.98 0.15 -39.02
CA VAL A 47 6.45 0.14 -39.16
C VAL A 47 6.88 -0.84 -40.25
N ALA A 48 8.13 -0.75 -40.70
CA ALA A 48 8.69 -1.66 -41.72
C ALA A 48 8.60 -3.13 -41.27
N GLU A 49 8.49 -4.05 -42.23
CA GLU A 49 8.33 -5.48 -41.95
C GLU A 49 9.48 -6.06 -41.12
N LEU A 50 10.71 -5.64 -41.34
CA LEU A 50 11.87 -6.06 -40.52
C LEU A 50 11.68 -5.65 -39.05
N MET A 51 11.19 -4.43 -38.80
CA MET A 51 10.87 -3.95 -37.46
C MET A 51 9.73 -4.76 -36.83
N GLN A 52 8.65 -5.05 -37.60
CA GLN A 52 7.54 -5.89 -37.14
C GLN A 52 8.03 -7.26 -36.67
N ARG A 53 8.85 -7.93 -37.49
CA ARG A 53 9.44 -9.24 -37.17
C ARG A 53 10.36 -9.20 -35.96
N SER A 54 11.17 -8.16 -35.83
CA SER A 54 12.06 -7.97 -34.67
C SER A 54 11.28 -7.71 -33.39
N LEU A 55 10.24 -6.87 -33.43
CA LEU A 55 9.33 -6.65 -32.31
C LEU A 55 8.57 -7.92 -31.91
N ALA A 56 8.09 -8.71 -32.90
CA ALA A 56 7.44 -9.99 -32.62
C ALA A 56 8.37 -10.97 -31.89
N ARG A 57 9.63 -11.06 -32.33
CA ARG A 57 10.65 -11.93 -31.69
C ARG A 57 10.89 -11.55 -30.23
N VAL A 58 11.13 -10.28 -29.94
CA VAL A 58 11.39 -9.84 -28.54
C VAL A 58 10.15 -9.94 -27.67
N PHE A 59 8.96 -9.74 -28.24
CA PHE A 59 7.70 -9.93 -27.54
C PHE A 59 7.47 -11.41 -27.21
N ALA A 60 7.68 -12.32 -28.16
CA ALA A 60 7.60 -13.76 -27.97
C ALA A 60 8.57 -14.24 -26.89
N ALA A 61 9.83 -13.82 -26.95
CA ALA A 61 10.84 -14.17 -25.95
C ALA A 61 10.44 -13.70 -24.54
N ARG A 62 9.87 -12.51 -24.41
CA ARG A 62 9.41 -11.97 -23.11
C ARG A 62 8.11 -12.60 -22.63
N SER A 63 7.24 -13.02 -23.54
CA SER A 63 5.92 -13.58 -23.20
C SER A 63 6.01 -14.88 -22.40
N ALA A 64 7.09 -15.66 -22.56
CA ALA A 64 7.35 -16.88 -21.80
C ALA A 64 7.34 -16.67 -20.27
N GLY A 65 7.67 -15.46 -19.80
CA GLY A 65 7.62 -15.10 -18.37
C GLY A 65 6.28 -14.50 -17.91
N TRP A 66 5.28 -14.39 -18.79
CA TRP A 66 4.01 -13.76 -18.44
C TRP A 66 2.97 -14.80 -18.02
N ASN A 67 2.35 -14.53 -16.87
CA ASN A 67 1.33 -15.41 -16.28
C ASN A 67 -0.08 -14.87 -16.46
N SER A 68 -0.23 -13.63 -16.98
CA SER A 68 -1.51 -12.92 -17.06
C SER A 68 -1.71 -12.33 -18.45
N HIS A 69 -2.89 -12.55 -19.02
CA HIS A 69 -3.28 -11.91 -20.28
C HIS A 69 -3.28 -10.38 -20.16
N MET A 70 -3.55 -9.80 -18.98
CA MET A 70 -3.47 -8.34 -18.76
C MET A 70 -2.04 -7.81 -18.92
N THR A 71 -1.03 -8.61 -18.57
CA THR A 71 0.37 -8.23 -18.80
C THR A 71 0.68 -8.24 -20.30
N ALA A 72 0.25 -9.28 -21.02
CA ALA A 72 0.40 -9.37 -22.46
C ALA A 72 -0.31 -8.19 -23.17
N GLN A 73 -1.56 -7.92 -22.81
CA GLN A 73 -2.33 -6.80 -23.37
C GLN A 73 -1.68 -5.44 -23.11
N ALA A 74 -1.21 -5.20 -21.88
CA ALA A 74 -0.53 -3.94 -21.54
C ALA A 74 0.79 -3.78 -22.32
N SER A 75 1.54 -4.87 -22.47
CA SER A 75 2.76 -4.89 -23.29
C SER A 75 2.46 -4.64 -24.77
N TRP A 76 1.39 -5.22 -25.31
CA TRP A 76 0.94 -4.97 -26.67
C TRP A 76 0.55 -3.51 -26.91
N ILE A 77 -0.24 -2.90 -26.00
CA ILE A 77 -0.58 -1.48 -26.07
C ILE A 77 0.70 -0.62 -26.09
N THR A 78 1.69 -0.99 -25.30
CA THR A 78 2.98 -0.28 -25.24
C THR A 78 3.79 -0.45 -26.52
N VAL A 79 3.80 -1.66 -27.10
CA VAL A 79 4.44 -1.91 -28.40
C VAL A 79 3.77 -1.08 -29.51
N LYS A 80 2.43 -1.06 -29.56
CA LYS A 80 1.70 -0.20 -30.52
C LYS A 80 2.04 1.27 -30.37
N ALA A 81 2.13 1.77 -29.13
CA ALA A 81 2.51 3.16 -28.88
C ALA A 81 3.95 3.45 -29.33
N PHE A 82 4.87 2.52 -29.09
CA PHE A 82 6.26 2.64 -29.54
C PHE A 82 6.38 2.59 -31.07
N ALA A 83 5.70 1.64 -31.72
CA ALA A 83 5.69 1.50 -33.17
C ALA A 83 5.13 2.77 -33.85
N ARG A 84 4.06 3.34 -33.32
CA ARG A 84 3.51 4.62 -33.82
C ARG A 84 4.51 5.76 -33.67
N PHE A 85 5.15 5.89 -32.50
CA PHE A 85 6.18 6.91 -32.30
C PHE A 85 7.32 6.78 -33.31
N VAL A 86 7.79 5.56 -33.57
CA VAL A 86 8.88 5.29 -34.49
C VAL A 86 8.47 5.60 -35.93
N SER A 87 7.24 5.25 -36.35
CA SER A 87 6.72 5.54 -37.69
C SER A 87 6.53 7.03 -38.00
N GLU A 88 6.37 7.86 -36.96
CA GLU A 88 6.20 9.32 -37.07
C GLU A 88 7.53 10.09 -37.08
N LEU A 89 8.68 9.41 -37.01
CA LEU A 89 9.99 10.04 -37.13
C LEU A 89 10.26 10.47 -38.58
N GLU A 90 11.04 11.52 -38.76
CA GLU A 90 11.45 12.00 -40.08
C GLU A 90 12.17 10.93 -40.91
N HIS A 91 12.99 10.12 -40.23
CA HIS A 91 13.66 8.97 -40.80
C HIS A 91 13.33 7.74 -39.92
N PRO A 92 12.22 7.03 -40.20
CA PRO A 92 11.85 5.85 -39.47
C PRO A 92 12.89 4.74 -39.61
N PRO A 93 13.32 4.09 -38.51
CA PRO A 93 14.24 2.96 -38.59
C PRO A 93 13.53 1.75 -39.24
N GLU A 94 14.23 1.03 -40.09
CA GLU A 94 13.69 -0.16 -40.75
C GLU A 94 13.67 -1.39 -39.84
N ASP A 95 14.60 -1.46 -38.88
CA ASP A 95 14.69 -2.56 -37.91
C ASP A 95 15.04 -2.05 -36.51
N LEU A 96 14.92 -2.92 -35.48
CA LEU A 96 15.33 -2.60 -34.10
C LEU A 96 16.82 -2.24 -34.02
N GLY A 97 17.67 -2.84 -34.85
CA GLY A 97 19.10 -2.54 -34.90
C GLY A 97 19.43 -1.10 -35.31
N ASP A 98 18.52 -0.42 -36.00
CA ASP A 98 18.72 0.95 -36.47
C ASP A 98 18.30 2.02 -35.43
N LEU A 99 17.82 1.57 -34.26
CA LEU A 99 17.45 2.49 -33.20
C LEU A 99 18.67 3.24 -32.66
N THR A 100 18.60 4.56 -32.66
CA THR A 100 19.65 5.42 -32.14
C THR A 100 19.36 5.90 -30.72
N THR A 101 20.39 6.27 -30.01
CA THR A 101 20.28 6.91 -28.69
C THR A 101 19.41 8.17 -28.73
N ALA A 102 19.46 8.95 -29.83
CA ALA A 102 18.67 10.16 -29.99
C ALA A 102 17.15 9.86 -30.05
N MET A 103 16.76 8.82 -30.79
CA MET A 103 15.35 8.36 -30.86
C MET A 103 14.84 7.93 -29.49
N LEU A 104 15.63 7.17 -28.73
CA LEU A 104 15.26 6.73 -27.38
C LEU A 104 15.19 7.87 -26.36
N LYS A 105 16.09 8.85 -26.44
CA LYS A 105 16.01 10.08 -25.65
C LYS A 105 14.74 10.87 -25.94
N ARG A 106 14.35 11.01 -27.22
CA ARG A 106 13.10 11.67 -27.63
C ARG A 106 11.88 10.90 -27.11
N TRP A 107 11.85 9.57 -27.26
CA TRP A 107 10.81 8.72 -26.69
C TRP A 107 10.70 8.88 -25.16
N ARG A 108 11.82 8.85 -24.47
CA ARG A 108 11.87 9.06 -23.03
C ARG A 108 11.36 10.43 -22.62
N ALA A 109 11.79 11.49 -23.27
CA ALA A 109 11.37 12.87 -22.98
C ALA A 109 9.84 13.02 -23.09
N ALA A 110 9.23 12.43 -24.10
CA ALA A 110 7.77 12.46 -24.30
C ALA A 110 6.98 11.74 -23.18
N HIS A 111 7.60 10.78 -22.48
CA HIS A 111 6.90 9.92 -21.52
C HIS A 111 7.29 10.12 -20.05
N ILE A 112 8.46 10.68 -19.75
CA ILE A 112 8.99 10.72 -18.39
C ILE A 112 8.20 11.63 -17.45
N GLY A 113 7.47 12.62 -17.98
CA GLY A 113 6.74 13.62 -17.19
C GLY A 113 5.49 13.08 -16.47
N THR A 114 4.91 11.97 -16.92
CA THR A 114 3.66 11.44 -16.37
C THR A 114 3.82 10.04 -15.79
N ASN A 115 2.95 9.65 -14.84
CA ASN A 115 2.94 8.30 -14.29
C ASN A 115 2.60 7.23 -15.35
N SER A 116 1.68 7.55 -16.27
CA SER A 116 1.35 6.68 -17.40
C SER A 116 2.56 6.50 -18.32
N GLY A 117 3.22 7.57 -18.70
CA GLY A 117 4.43 7.51 -19.51
C GLY A 117 5.58 6.76 -18.85
N LYS A 118 5.80 6.96 -17.53
CA LYS A 118 6.76 6.15 -16.76
C LYS A 118 6.41 4.66 -16.79
N SER A 119 5.12 4.31 -16.81
CA SER A 119 4.67 2.91 -16.96
C SER A 119 5.02 2.36 -18.34
N VAL A 120 4.76 3.12 -19.39
CA VAL A 120 5.11 2.80 -20.78
C VAL A 120 6.61 2.57 -20.92
N LEU A 121 7.44 3.47 -20.40
CA LEU A 121 8.90 3.32 -20.42
C LEU A 121 9.37 2.06 -19.68
N ARG A 122 8.75 1.71 -18.56
CA ARG A 122 9.09 0.49 -17.81
C ARG A 122 8.70 -0.80 -18.53
N GLN A 123 7.68 -0.76 -19.37
CA GLN A 123 7.21 -1.91 -20.12
C GLN A 123 7.98 -2.11 -21.43
N VAL A 124 8.25 -1.02 -22.19
CA VAL A 124 8.97 -1.13 -23.47
C VAL A 124 10.44 -1.49 -23.29
N ARG A 125 11.08 -0.95 -22.27
CA ARG A 125 12.50 -1.12 -22.00
C ARG A 125 12.97 -2.59 -21.92
N PRO A 126 12.36 -3.48 -21.11
CA PRO A 126 12.77 -4.88 -21.08
C PRO A 126 12.44 -5.64 -22.37
N LEU A 127 11.49 -5.17 -23.17
CA LEU A 127 11.23 -5.71 -24.50
C LEU A 127 12.38 -5.39 -25.45
N LEU A 128 12.76 -4.11 -25.57
CA LEU A 128 13.86 -3.69 -26.44
C LEU A 128 15.20 -4.30 -26.00
N ARG A 129 15.47 -4.38 -24.70
CA ARG A 129 16.70 -5.03 -24.19
C ARG A 129 16.77 -6.54 -24.40
N ALA A 130 15.67 -7.18 -24.78
CA ALA A 130 15.69 -8.59 -25.16
C ALA A 130 16.30 -8.82 -26.55
N ASP A 131 16.47 -7.78 -27.37
CA ASP A 131 17.26 -7.84 -28.59
C ASP A 131 18.75 -7.67 -28.25
N PRO A 132 19.62 -8.66 -28.59
CA PRO A 132 21.05 -8.57 -28.29
C PRO A 132 21.73 -7.35 -28.89
N ARG A 133 21.25 -6.84 -30.02
CA ARG A 133 21.82 -5.67 -30.71
C ARG A 133 21.61 -4.36 -29.91
N LEU A 134 20.64 -4.33 -28.99
CA LEU A 134 20.30 -3.18 -28.15
C LEU A 134 20.73 -3.37 -26.68
N ALA A 135 21.39 -4.48 -26.35
CA ALA A 135 21.76 -4.78 -24.97
C ALA A 135 22.91 -3.91 -24.46
N ASP A 136 23.86 -3.59 -25.34
CA ASP A 136 25.12 -2.94 -25.03
C ASP A 136 25.29 -1.61 -25.79
N GLY A 137 26.37 -0.89 -25.48
CA GLY A 137 26.71 0.38 -26.11
C GLY A 137 25.79 1.55 -25.73
N PRO A 138 25.87 2.69 -26.43
CA PRO A 138 25.14 3.91 -26.07
C PRO A 138 23.61 3.77 -26.05
N VAL A 139 23.06 2.87 -26.89
CA VAL A 139 21.64 2.54 -26.92
C VAL A 139 21.26 1.73 -25.68
N GLY A 140 22.06 0.72 -25.34
CA GLY A 140 21.89 -0.09 -24.13
C GLY A 140 21.97 0.73 -22.84
N GLU A 141 22.89 1.68 -22.78
CA GLU A 141 23.03 2.63 -21.67
C GLU A 141 21.78 3.52 -21.50
N GLU A 142 21.23 4.08 -22.58
CA GLU A 142 19.98 4.87 -22.50
C GLU A 142 18.80 3.99 -22.07
N LEU A 143 18.70 2.77 -22.58
CA LEU A 143 17.72 1.78 -22.11
C LEU A 143 17.96 1.39 -20.64
N ALA A 144 19.21 1.41 -20.14
CA ALA A 144 19.54 1.14 -18.74
C ALA A 144 19.24 2.33 -17.81
N ARG A 145 19.09 3.54 -18.32
CA ARG A 145 18.92 4.75 -17.54
C ARG A 145 17.71 4.70 -16.60
N ARG A 146 17.90 5.09 -15.34
CA ARG A 146 16.89 5.02 -14.27
C ARG A 146 15.60 5.77 -14.64
N ILE A 147 14.46 5.10 -14.51
CA ILE A 147 13.13 5.70 -14.61
C ILE A 147 12.66 6.07 -13.20
N PRO A 148 12.32 7.34 -12.92
CA PRO A 148 11.85 7.77 -11.61
C PRO A 148 10.63 6.96 -11.14
N LYS A 149 10.50 6.81 -9.83
CA LYS A 149 9.30 6.19 -9.25
C LYS A 149 8.04 6.99 -9.63
N GLN A 150 6.92 6.30 -9.79
CA GLN A 150 5.62 6.95 -9.95
C GLN A 150 5.23 7.64 -8.65
N VAL A 151 4.67 8.83 -8.77
CA VAL A 151 4.08 9.54 -7.63
C VAL A 151 2.65 9.03 -7.44
N PRO A 152 2.26 8.61 -6.25
CA PRO A 152 0.89 8.21 -5.99
C PRO A 152 -0.07 9.38 -6.21
N VAL A 153 -0.98 9.24 -7.17
CA VAL A 153 -1.98 10.28 -7.51
C VAL A 153 -3.20 10.19 -6.56
N LYS A 154 -3.52 8.99 -6.10
CA LYS A 154 -4.67 8.75 -5.23
C LYS A 154 -4.22 8.66 -3.78
N GLN A 155 -4.65 9.63 -3.00
CA GLN A 155 -4.43 9.68 -1.55
C GLN A 155 -5.48 8.85 -0.79
N SER A 156 -5.24 8.58 0.50
CA SER A 156 -6.25 8.02 1.39
C SER A 156 -7.47 8.96 1.48
N TYR A 157 -8.57 8.46 1.98
CA TYR A 157 -9.74 9.31 2.27
C TYR A 157 -9.51 10.14 3.53
N GLY A 158 -9.98 11.39 3.54
CA GLY A 158 -10.27 12.11 4.76
C GLY A 158 -11.39 11.41 5.55
N GLU A 159 -11.61 11.80 6.81
CA GLU A 159 -12.61 11.13 7.67
C GLU A 159 -14.01 11.20 7.09
N ASP A 160 -14.47 12.40 6.73
CA ASP A 160 -15.82 12.62 6.19
C ASP A 160 -16.05 11.88 4.85
N GLU A 161 -15.02 11.82 3.99
CA GLU A 161 -15.12 11.06 2.73
C GLU A 161 -15.20 9.55 3.00
N ARG A 162 -14.37 9.05 3.92
CA ARG A 162 -14.37 7.65 4.34
C ARG A 162 -15.73 7.25 4.88
N GLU A 163 -16.27 8.05 5.81
CA GLU A 163 -17.58 7.80 6.41
C GLU A 163 -18.68 7.77 5.35
N ARG A 164 -18.72 8.74 4.43
CA ARG A 164 -19.69 8.76 3.31
C ARG A 164 -19.62 7.51 2.45
N VAL A 165 -18.42 7.06 2.09
CA VAL A 165 -18.21 5.85 1.28
C VAL A 165 -18.71 4.61 2.03
N LEU A 166 -18.33 4.46 3.29
CA LEU A 166 -18.71 3.31 4.11
C LEU A 166 -20.21 3.29 4.38
N LEU A 167 -20.81 4.43 4.73
CA LEU A 167 -22.23 4.54 4.98
C LEU A 167 -23.08 4.22 3.73
N ALA A 168 -22.64 4.69 2.54
CA ALA A 168 -23.30 4.33 1.28
C ALA A 168 -23.25 2.82 1.03
N ALA A 169 -22.08 2.20 1.23
CA ALA A 169 -21.92 0.75 1.06
C ALA A 169 -22.72 -0.05 2.10
N GLN A 170 -22.70 0.37 3.36
CA GLN A 170 -23.47 -0.28 4.45
C GLN A 170 -24.97 -0.21 4.20
N ARG A 171 -25.50 0.96 3.85
CA ARG A 171 -26.94 1.14 3.57
C ARG A 171 -27.38 0.26 2.43
N GLN A 172 -26.65 0.25 1.32
CA GLN A 172 -27.01 -0.55 0.15
C GLN A 172 -26.95 -2.05 0.43
N PHE A 173 -25.83 -2.52 1.02
CA PHE A 173 -25.68 -3.95 1.33
C PHE A 173 -26.69 -4.42 2.38
N ARG A 174 -26.93 -3.63 3.44
CA ARG A 174 -27.91 -3.97 4.48
C ARG A 174 -29.32 -4.06 3.92
N THR A 175 -29.72 -3.12 3.06
CA THR A 175 -31.04 -3.17 2.40
C THR A 175 -31.20 -4.44 1.57
N ALA A 176 -30.18 -4.81 0.78
CA ALA A 176 -30.19 -6.05 0.00
C ALA A 176 -30.27 -7.30 0.90
N LEU A 177 -29.47 -7.33 1.96
CA LEU A 177 -29.46 -8.45 2.92
C LEU A 177 -30.82 -8.64 3.61
N LEU A 178 -31.43 -7.55 4.10
CA LEU A 178 -32.75 -7.62 4.75
C LEU A 178 -33.82 -8.13 3.79
N ARG A 179 -33.82 -7.64 2.55
CA ARG A 179 -34.72 -8.10 1.49
C ARG A 179 -34.53 -9.60 1.22
N ILE A 180 -33.29 -10.06 1.09
CA ILE A 180 -33.00 -11.50 0.86
C ILE A 180 -33.44 -12.32 2.06
N ARG A 181 -33.17 -11.91 3.30
CA ARG A 181 -33.61 -12.59 4.52
C ARG A 181 -35.13 -12.80 4.57
N GLU A 182 -35.88 -11.72 4.32
CA GLU A 182 -37.33 -11.76 4.33
C GLU A 182 -37.86 -12.78 3.32
N ASN A 183 -37.34 -12.73 2.10
CA ASN A 183 -37.78 -13.66 1.05
C ASN A 183 -37.27 -15.10 1.27
N THR A 184 -36.11 -15.27 1.90
CA THR A 184 -35.64 -16.61 2.30
C THR A 184 -36.57 -17.25 3.33
N ARG A 185 -36.98 -16.50 4.36
CA ARG A 185 -37.94 -16.98 5.35
C ARG A 185 -39.26 -17.37 4.71
N LEU A 186 -39.79 -16.55 3.80
CA LEU A 186 -41.02 -16.86 3.08
C LEU A 186 -40.89 -18.14 2.22
N LEU A 187 -39.73 -18.30 1.55
CA LEU A 187 -39.43 -19.50 0.78
C LEU A 187 -39.33 -20.74 1.67
N GLU A 188 -38.68 -20.62 2.83
CA GLU A 188 -38.58 -21.72 3.81
C GLU A 188 -39.93 -22.12 4.37
N SER A 189 -40.78 -21.16 4.77
CA SER A 189 -42.15 -21.43 5.22
C SER A 189 -43.02 -22.10 4.11
N TRP A 190 -42.84 -21.68 2.86
CA TRP A 190 -43.52 -22.33 1.75
C TRP A 190 -43.06 -23.79 1.58
N ARG A 191 -41.76 -24.04 1.62
CA ARG A 191 -41.18 -25.39 1.51
C ARG A 191 -41.56 -26.29 2.67
N ALA A 192 -41.74 -25.74 3.86
CA ALA A 192 -42.23 -26.45 5.04
C ALA A 192 -43.73 -26.79 4.97
N GLY A 193 -44.49 -26.19 4.04
CA GLY A 193 -45.92 -26.36 3.95
C GLY A 193 -46.70 -25.50 4.96
N ASP A 194 -46.07 -24.50 5.57
CA ASP A 194 -46.71 -23.65 6.59
C ASP A 194 -47.65 -22.60 6.00
N LEU A 195 -47.64 -22.43 4.66
CA LEU A 195 -48.44 -21.42 3.98
C LEU A 195 -49.73 -22.02 3.38
N THR A 196 -50.83 -21.28 3.52
CA THR A 196 -52.12 -21.72 2.97
C THR A 196 -52.06 -21.76 1.44
N ASP A 197 -52.50 -22.88 0.87
CA ASP A 197 -52.60 -23.08 -0.58
C ASP A 197 -53.46 -22.00 -1.24
N GLY A 198 -52.96 -21.46 -2.37
CA GLY A 198 -53.66 -20.43 -3.12
C GLY A 198 -53.62 -19.03 -2.48
N SER A 199 -53.09 -18.87 -1.26
CA SER A 199 -52.84 -17.56 -0.65
C SER A 199 -51.86 -16.74 -1.48
N ARG A 200 -51.79 -15.43 -1.24
CA ARG A 200 -50.81 -14.55 -1.91
C ARG A 200 -49.40 -14.97 -1.55
N GLU A 201 -49.16 -15.25 -0.29
CA GLU A 201 -47.85 -15.67 0.27
C GLU A 201 -47.47 -17.06 -0.31
N GLY A 202 -48.39 -18.01 -0.39
CA GLY A 202 -48.15 -19.30 -1.00
C GLY A 202 -47.74 -19.21 -2.47
N ARG A 203 -48.44 -18.38 -3.26
CA ARG A 203 -48.06 -18.13 -4.66
C ARG A 203 -46.72 -17.40 -4.81
N ILE A 204 -46.37 -16.46 -3.90
CA ILE A 204 -45.04 -15.84 -3.88
C ILE A 204 -44.00 -16.89 -3.53
N GLY A 205 -44.25 -17.77 -2.56
CA GLY A 205 -43.34 -18.85 -2.18
C GLY A 205 -43.06 -19.81 -3.35
N GLU A 206 -44.06 -20.19 -4.13
CA GLU A 206 -43.90 -20.98 -5.36
C GLU A 206 -42.99 -20.28 -6.38
N ILE A 207 -43.20 -18.97 -6.60
CA ILE A 207 -42.36 -18.17 -7.50
C ILE A 207 -40.93 -18.08 -6.97
N LEU A 208 -40.72 -17.90 -5.66
CA LEU A 208 -39.41 -17.86 -5.04
C LEU A 208 -38.69 -19.21 -5.14
N ASP A 209 -39.38 -20.33 -5.03
CA ASP A 209 -38.78 -21.65 -5.21
C ASP A 209 -38.32 -21.88 -6.65
N HIS A 210 -39.16 -21.53 -7.62
CA HIS A 210 -38.75 -21.54 -9.02
C HIS A 210 -37.55 -20.63 -9.28
N LEU A 211 -37.57 -19.42 -8.72
CA LEU A 211 -36.45 -18.46 -8.81
C LEU A 211 -35.18 -19.02 -8.19
N ALA A 212 -35.25 -19.65 -7.03
CA ALA A 212 -34.10 -20.25 -6.34
C ALA A 212 -33.44 -21.36 -7.17
N ARG A 213 -34.25 -22.16 -7.88
CA ARG A 213 -33.77 -23.29 -8.70
C ARG A 213 -33.30 -22.91 -10.10
N THR A 214 -33.78 -21.81 -10.67
CA THR A 214 -33.52 -21.46 -12.07
C THR A 214 -32.78 -20.13 -12.23
N GLY A 215 -32.86 -19.24 -11.25
CA GLY A 215 -32.40 -17.86 -11.34
C GLY A 215 -33.33 -16.93 -12.11
N TYR A 216 -34.48 -17.41 -12.54
CA TYR A 216 -35.47 -16.66 -13.32
C TYR A 216 -36.84 -16.68 -12.63
N VAL A 217 -37.58 -15.58 -12.78
CA VAL A 217 -39.01 -15.56 -12.43
C VAL A 217 -39.76 -16.34 -13.49
N PRO A 218 -40.74 -17.18 -13.12
CA PRO A 218 -41.58 -17.88 -14.09
C PRO A 218 -42.19 -16.90 -15.07
N HIS A 219 -42.22 -17.26 -16.32
CA HIS A 219 -42.91 -16.49 -17.35
C HIS A 219 -43.55 -17.41 -18.35
N THR A 220 -44.74 -17.05 -18.76
CA THR A 220 -45.44 -17.67 -19.88
C THR A 220 -45.46 -16.69 -21.05
N VAL A 221 -45.33 -17.23 -22.25
CA VAL A 221 -45.43 -16.44 -23.48
C VAL A 221 -46.83 -16.68 -24.05
N SER A 222 -47.54 -15.60 -24.32
CA SER A 222 -48.87 -15.71 -24.98
C SER A 222 -48.73 -16.21 -26.43
N PRO A 223 -49.78 -16.69 -27.06
CA PRO A 223 -49.76 -17.05 -28.48
C PRO A 223 -49.29 -15.91 -29.41
N SER A 224 -49.43 -14.65 -29.00
CA SER A 224 -48.95 -13.47 -29.71
C SER A 224 -47.46 -13.14 -29.44
N GLY A 225 -46.72 -13.95 -28.69
CA GLY A 225 -45.32 -13.71 -28.33
C GLY A 225 -45.11 -12.75 -27.17
N ALA A 226 -46.16 -12.21 -26.57
CA ALA A 226 -46.02 -11.29 -25.42
C ALA A 226 -45.76 -12.08 -24.13
N VAL A 227 -44.79 -11.60 -23.35
CA VAL A 227 -44.45 -12.17 -22.04
C VAL A 227 -45.56 -11.84 -21.03
N ASN A 228 -46.12 -12.85 -20.37
CA ASN A 228 -47.07 -12.66 -19.28
C ASN A 228 -46.33 -12.09 -18.07
N VAL A 229 -46.83 -10.98 -17.55
CA VAL A 229 -46.20 -10.25 -16.41
C VAL A 229 -46.96 -10.51 -15.09
N ARG A 230 -47.88 -11.47 -15.04
CA ARG A 230 -48.71 -11.72 -13.87
C ARG A 230 -47.89 -12.00 -12.62
N GLU A 231 -46.89 -12.88 -12.73
CA GLU A 231 -46.00 -13.24 -11.62
C GLU A 231 -45.17 -12.04 -11.16
N ARG A 232 -44.69 -11.21 -12.10
CA ARG A 232 -43.94 -9.98 -11.78
C ARG A 232 -44.81 -8.94 -11.08
N ARG A 233 -46.10 -8.82 -11.45
CA ARG A 233 -47.07 -7.96 -10.76
C ARG A 233 -47.35 -8.45 -9.35
N LEU A 234 -47.47 -9.76 -9.15
CA LEU A 234 -47.65 -10.37 -7.83
C LEU A 234 -46.46 -10.09 -6.90
N LEU A 235 -45.25 -10.08 -7.46
CA LEU A 235 -44.03 -9.71 -6.77
C LEU A 235 -43.88 -8.18 -6.52
N GLY A 236 -44.80 -7.34 -7.03
CA GLY A 236 -44.78 -5.89 -6.83
C GLY A 236 -44.14 -5.07 -7.95
N GLY A 237 -43.79 -5.71 -9.08
CA GLY A 237 -43.26 -4.99 -10.25
C GLY A 237 -42.34 -5.82 -11.13
N THR A 238 -41.88 -5.19 -12.21
CA THR A 238 -40.95 -5.80 -13.19
C THR A 238 -39.47 -5.50 -12.93
N GLY A 239 -39.18 -4.59 -12.01
CA GLY A 239 -37.82 -4.21 -11.65
C GLY A 239 -37.00 -5.36 -11.04
N SER A 240 -35.70 -5.28 -11.13
CA SER A 240 -34.80 -6.30 -10.57
C SER A 240 -35.02 -6.52 -9.08
N GLU A 241 -35.27 -5.48 -8.32
CA GLU A 241 -35.49 -5.51 -6.86
C GLU A 241 -36.77 -6.28 -6.51
N CYS A 242 -37.84 -6.10 -7.30
CA CYS A 242 -39.12 -6.80 -7.11
C CYS A 242 -39.07 -8.26 -7.58
N THR A 243 -38.17 -8.59 -8.48
CA THR A 243 -38.10 -9.92 -9.15
C THR A 243 -36.93 -10.74 -8.58
N TRP A 244 -35.92 -11.00 -9.39
CA TRP A 244 -34.83 -11.88 -9.01
C TRP A 244 -33.96 -11.31 -7.84
N GLY A 245 -33.96 -10.01 -7.65
CA GLY A 245 -33.30 -9.37 -6.50
C GLY A 245 -33.86 -9.80 -5.14
N ARG A 246 -35.04 -10.42 -5.10
CA ARG A 246 -35.59 -10.99 -3.86
C ARG A 246 -34.69 -12.05 -3.22
N LEU A 247 -33.95 -12.83 -4.02
CA LEU A 247 -33.07 -13.90 -3.55
C LEU A 247 -31.58 -13.68 -3.94
N PHE A 248 -31.30 -12.81 -4.88
CA PHE A 248 -29.95 -12.64 -5.41
C PHE A 248 -29.46 -11.20 -5.28
N LEU A 249 -28.18 -11.04 -5.02
CA LEU A 249 -27.53 -9.74 -5.11
C LEU A 249 -27.40 -9.28 -6.57
N SER A 250 -27.60 -8.00 -6.81
CA SER A 250 -27.20 -7.33 -8.04
C SER A 250 -25.69 -7.03 -8.03
N ARG A 251 -25.13 -6.70 -9.21
CA ARG A 251 -23.71 -6.29 -9.33
C ARG A 251 -23.40 -5.08 -8.44
N SER A 252 -24.31 -4.13 -8.35
CA SER A 252 -24.13 -2.94 -7.52
C SER A 252 -24.12 -3.25 -6.02
N GLU A 253 -25.00 -4.13 -5.56
CA GLU A 253 -25.05 -4.57 -4.16
C GLU A 253 -23.84 -5.44 -3.79
N LEU A 254 -23.39 -6.30 -4.72
CA LEU A 254 -22.14 -7.04 -4.56
C LEU A 254 -20.92 -6.11 -4.49
N THR A 255 -20.94 -5.01 -5.27
CA THR A 255 -19.89 -3.97 -5.20
C THR A 255 -19.85 -3.30 -3.83
N ALA A 256 -21.03 -3.02 -3.24
CA ALA A 256 -21.12 -2.47 -1.89
C ALA A 256 -20.49 -3.42 -0.85
N LEU A 257 -20.78 -4.72 -0.90
CA LEU A 257 -20.13 -5.73 -0.04
C LEU A 257 -18.61 -5.70 -0.22
N ALA A 258 -18.12 -5.65 -1.46
CA ALA A 258 -16.69 -5.61 -1.73
C ALA A 258 -16.00 -4.33 -1.22
N VAL A 259 -16.67 -3.17 -1.25
CA VAL A 259 -16.17 -1.93 -0.64
C VAL A 259 -15.98 -2.12 0.85
N LEU A 260 -16.96 -2.71 1.54
CA LEU A 260 -16.87 -3.01 2.98
C LEU A 260 -15.74 -3.99 3.30
N LEU A 261 -15.61 -5.06 2.52
CA LEU A 261 -14.51 -6.03 2.65
C LEU A 261 -13.15 -5.37 2.38
N THR A 262 -13.06 -4.47 1.38
CA THR A 262 -11.83 -3.72 1.11
C THR A 262 -11.46 -2.79 2.27
N ALA A 263 -12.44 -2.12 2.87
CA ALA A 263 -12.21 -1.27 4.02
C ALA A 263 -11.72 -2.06 5.23
N ARG A 264 -12.16 -3.31 5.38
CA ARG A 264 -11.81 -4.15 6.53
C ARG A 264 -10.50 -4.90 6.36
N PHE A 265 -10.27 -5.47 5.16
CA PHE A 265 -9.12 -6.36 4.91
C PHE A 265 -8.02 -5.73 4.04
N GLY A 266 -8.23 -4.56 3.49
CA GLY A 266 -7.28 -3.93 2.59
C GLY A 266 -7.04 -4.69 1.27
N TRP A 267 -7.97 -5.55 0.83
CA TRP A 267 -7.82 -6.37 -0.36
C TRP A 267 -7.87 -5.55 -1.65
N ASN A 268 -7.15 -6.02 -2.66
CA ASN A 268 -7.27 -5.50 -4.03
C ASN A 268 -8.58 -5.94 -4.68
N LEU A 269 -9.09 -5.14 -5.62
CA LEU A 269 -10.26 -5.48 -6.42
C LEU A 269 -10.13 -6.86 -7.10
N SER A 270 -8.95 -7.23 -7.58
CA SER A 270 -8.71 -8.52 -8.23
C SER A 270 -8.85 -9.75 -7.31
N VAL A 271 -8.83 -9.58 -6.00
CA VAL A 271 -9.10 -10.67 -5.05
C VAL A 271 -10.54 -11.17 -5.19
N TYR A 272 -11.48 -10.25 -5.43
CA TYR A 272 -12.90 -10.57 -5.54
C TYR A 272 -13.26 -11.39 -6.78
N ASP A 273 -12.41 -11.42 -7.80
CA ASP A 273 -12.69 -12.16 -9.03
C ASP A 273 -12.83 -13.67 -8.78
N ARG A 274 -12.06 -14.22 -7.82
CA ARG A 274 -12.03 -15.66 -7.51
C ARG A 274 -12.00 -15.97 -6.01
N LEU A 275 -12.51 -15.07 -5.17
CA LEU A 275 -12.56 -15.28 -3.73
C LEU A 275 -13.43 -16.50 -3.41
N PRO A 276 -12.85 -17.62 -2.94
CA PRO A 276 -13.63 -18.77 -2.54
C PRO A 276 -14.55 -18.41 -1.37
N ALA A 277 -15.67 -19.11 -1.25
CA ALA A 277 -16.49 -19.00 -0.05
C ALA A 277 -15.66 -19.44 1.16
N PRO A 278 -15.50 -18.59 2.20
CA PRO A 278 -14.76 -18.94 3.39
C PRO A 278 -15.31 -20.19 4.08
N THR A 279 -14.41 -21.03 4.59
CA THR A 279 -14.74 -22.20 5.39
C THR A 279 -14.63 -21.88 6.87
N THR A 280 -15.40 -22.56 7.69
CA THR A 280 -15.25 -22.46 9.14
C THR A 280 -14.03 -23.24 9.59
N ALA A 281 -13.20 -22.63 10.43
CA ALA A 281 -12.12 -23.36 11.11
C ALA A 281 -12.73 -24.28 12.18
N PRO A 282 -12.13 -25.46 12.42
CA PRO A 282 -12.53 -26.31 13.54
C PRO A 282 -12.43 -25.53 14.85
N SER A 283 -13.52 -25.45 15.60
CA SER A 283 -13.53 -24.81 16.92
C SER A 283 -12.98 -25.79 17.95
N ALA A 284 -11.95 -25.40 18.69
CA ALA A 284 -11.40 -26.17 19.80
C ALA A 284 -12.18 -25.89 21.11
N GLY A 285 -13.49 -26.07 21.10
CA GLY A 285 -14.33 -25.93 22.31
C GLY A 285 -15.61 -25.11 22.07
N GLY A 286 -16.59 -25.29 22.95
CA GLY A 286 -17.96 -24.80 22.85
C GLY A 286 -18.16 -23.27 22.93
N THR A 287 -17.33 -22.48 22.29
CA THR A 287 -17.52 -21.03 22.18
C THR A 287 -18.46 -20.72 21.00
N ALA A 288 -19.44 -19.86 21.25
CA ALA A 288 -20.45 -19.43 20.28
C ALA A 288 -19.88 -18.59 19.10
N THR A 289 -18.58 -18.41 19.01
CA THR A 289 -17.92 -17.59 17.99
C THR A 289 -17.41 -18.44 16.83
N VAL A 290 -17.77 -18.06 15.61
CA VAL A 290 -17.32 -18.73 14.38
C VAL A 290 -16.08 -18.05 13.86
N THR A 291 -15.01 -18.82 13.61
CA THR A 291 -13.82 -18.33 12.91
C THR A 291 -13.81 -18.83 11.48
N TYR A 292 -13.73 -17.92 10.54
CA TYR A 292 -13.64 -18.20 9.12
C TYR A 292 -12.20 -18.26 8.66
N GLN A 293 -11.89 -19.24 7.83
CA GLN A 293 -10.65 -19.36 7.08
C GLN A 293 -10.88 -18.84 5.66
N ILE A 294 -10.21 -17.76 5.31
CA ILE A 294 -10.38 -17.05 4.04
C ILE A 294 -9.12 -17.27 3.19
N GLN A 295 -9.28 -17.95 2.07
CA GLN A 295 -8.20 -18.15 1.11
C GLN A 295 -8.19 -16.99 0.10
N VAL A 296 -7.07 -16.27 0.04
CA VAL A 296 -6.88 -15.15 -0.88
C VAL A 296 -5.87 -15.51 -1.95
N GLU A 297 -6.29 -15.51 -3.22
CA GLU A 297 -5.43 -15.77 -4.36
C GLU A 297 -4.89 -14.47 -4.96
N LYS A 298 -3.55 -14.37 -5.13
CA LYS A 298 -2.88 -13.23 -5.76
C LYS A 298 -2.06 -13.66 -6.96
N ARG A 299 -2.66 -13.69 -8.12
CA ARG A 299 -2.04 -14.17 -9.37
C ARG A 299 -0.84 -13.36 -9.88
N ARG A 300 -0.62 -12.16 -9.35
CA ARG A 300 0.47 -11.26 -9.81
C ARG A 300 1.79 -11.44 -9.08
N GLN A 301 1.84 -12.25 -8.04
CA GLN A 301 3.04 -12.49 -7.26
C GLN A 301 3.76 -13.73 -7.79
N GLY A 302 5.00 -13.58 -8.29
CA GLY A 302 5.86 -14.69 -8.63
C GLY A 302 6.40 -15.41 -7.37
N GLY A 303 7.00 -16.59 -7.54
CA GLY A 303 7.75 -17.22 -6.44
C GLY A 303 6.92 -17.91 -5.35
N GLY A 304 5.75 -18.44 -5.65
CA GLY A 304 5.00 -19.29 -4.72
C GLY A 304 4.09 -18.57 -3.71
N TRP A 305 4.07 -17.25 -3.69
CA TRP A 305 3.23 -16.44 -2.80
C TRP A 305 1.84 -16.13 -3.39
N TRP A 306 1.26 -17.07 -4.09
CA TRP A 306 -0.03 -16.90 -4.77
C TRP A 306 -1.21 -16.94 -3.83
N PHE A 307 -1.08 -17.73 -2.77
CA PHE A 307 -2.14 -17.96 -1.79
C PHE A 307 -1.72 -17.40 -0.44
N SER A 308 -2.65 -16.72 0.22
CA SER A 308 -2.57 -16.41 1.63
C SER A 308 -3.86 -16.82 2.31
N THR A 309 -3.76 -17.29 3.54
CA THR A 309 -4.92 -17.60 4.38
C THR A 309 -5.04 -16.53 5.43
N GLU A 310 -6.22 -15.95 5.56
CA GLU A 310 -6.55 -14.99 6.62
C GLU A 310 -7.68 -15.59 7.47
N ASN A 311 -7.60 -15.39 8.78
CA ASN A 311 -8.64 -15.82 9.70
C ASN A 311 -9.45 -14.61 10.15
N ALA A 312 -10.79 -14.76 10.20
CA ALA A 312 -11.68 -13.73 10.69
C ALA A 312 -12.73 -14.33 11.62
N THR A 313 -12.74 -13.89 12.87
CA THR A 313 -13.69 -14.37 13.88
C THR A 313 -14.91 -13.45 13.92
N ASP A 314 -16.11 -14.06 13.89
CA ASP A 314 -17.38 -13.36 14.13
C ASP A 314 -17.59 -13.20 15.64
N SER A 315 -17.14 -12.12 16.19
CA SER A 315 -17.27 -11.76 17.61
C SER A 315 -18.27 -10.62 17.85
N GLY A 316 -19.17 -10.38 16.91
CA GLY A 316 -20.23 -9.36 17.04
C GLY A 316 -20.25 -8.34 15.89
N ALA A 317 -21.08 -7.32 16.02
CA ALA A 317 -21.51 -6.42 14.96
C ALA A 317 -20.36 -5.78 14.16
N ASP A 318 -19.27 -5.38 14.84
CA ASP A 318 -18.14 -4.67 14.23
C ASP A 318 -16.95 -5.57 13.86
N SER A 319 -17.13 -6.91 14.04
CA SER A 319 -16.05 -7.84 13.74
C SER A 319 -15.88 -8.08 12.23
N ALA A 320 -14.65 -8.38 11.82
CA ALA A 320 -14.37 -8.77 10.44
C ALA A 320 -15.12 -10.06 10.03
N GLY A 321 -15.21 -11.03 10.96
CA GLY A 321 -15.95 -12.26 10.74
C GLY A 321 -17.45 -12.04 10.56
N ARG A 322 -18.04 -11.06 11.25
CA ARG A 322 -19.46 -10.72 11.06
C ARG A 322 -19.77 -10.30 9.63
N LEU A 323 -18.92 -9.50 9.01
CA LEU A 323 -19.09 -9.11 7.61
C LEU A 323 -19.01 -10.33 6.67
N ILE A 324 -18.17 -11.30 6.97
CA ILE A 324 -18.09 -12.57 6.22
C ILE A 324 -19.39 -13.38 6.40
N THR A 325 -19.90 -13.52 7.65
CA THR A 325 -21.20 -14.17 7.93
C THR A 325 -22.31 -13.56 7.09
N LEU A 326 -22.43 -12.23 7.11
CA LEU A 326 -23.46 -11.51 6.35
C LEU A 326 -23.26 -11.65 4.82
N GLY A 327 -22.03 -11.67 4.35
CA GLY A 327 -21.70 -11.92 2.95
C GLY A 327 -22.07 -13.33 2.48
N LEU A 328 -21.78 -14.35 3.31
CA LEU A 328 -22.16 -15.74 3.06
C LEU A 328 -23.68 -15.91 3.03
N GLU A 329 -24.39 -15.27 3.92
CA GLU A 329 -25.85 -15.27 3.96
C GLU A 329 -26.46 -14.61 2.71
N ALA A 330 -26.04 -13.40 2.38
CA ALA A 330 -26.56 -12.65 1.24
C ALA A 330 -26.30 -13.35 -0.12
N THR A 331 -25.27 -14.18 -0.20
CA THR A 331 -24.90 -14.90 -1.43
C THR A 331 -25.34 -16.37 -1.46
N ALA A 332 -26.02 -16.85 -0.42
CA ALA A 332 -26.35 -18.26 -0.24
C ALA A 332 -27.10 -18.85 -1.43
N HIS A 333 -28.18 -18.22 -1.88
CA HIS A 333 -28.99 -18.69 -3.03
C HIS A 333 -28.19 -18.66 -4.33
N GLY A 334 -27.37 -17.61 -4.55
CA GLY A 334 -26.53 -17.52 -5.74
C GLY A 334 -25.45 -18.60 -5.77
N ARG A 335 -24.83 -18.90 -4.64
CA ARG A 335 -23.83 -19.97 -4.53
C ARG A 335 -24.43 -21.35 -4.70
N ALA A 336 -25.60 -21.58 -4.10
CA ALA A 336 -26.33 -22.86 -4.23
C ALA A 336 -26.73 -23.13 -5.69
N LEU A 337 -27.30 -22.12 -6.37
CA LEU A 337 -27.67 -22.23 -7.78
C LEU A 337 -26.45 -22.42 -8.69
N ALA A 338 -25.35 -21.70 -8.43
CA ALA A 338 -24.11 -21.87 -9.19
C ALA A 338 -23.53 -23.28 -9.05
N ALA A 339 -23.50 -23.82 -7.83
CA ALA A 339 -23.01 -25.17 -7.55
C ALA A 339 -23.93 -26.26 -8.15
N GLN A 340 -25.24 -26.00 -8.25
CA GLN A 340 -26.20 -26.90 -8.92
C GLN A 340 -25.96 -26.93 -10.44
N MET A 341 -25.73 -25.78 -11.06
CA MET A 341 -25.53 -25.66 -12.52
C MET A 341 -24.15 -26.14 -12.96
N GLU A 342 -23.13 -25.83 -12.17
CA GLU A 342 -21.73 -26.18 -12.43
C GLU A 342 -21.05 -26.64 -11.12
N PRO A 343 -21.03 -27.94 -10.84
CA PRO A 343 -20.42 -28.51 -9.64
C PRO A 343 -18.95 -28.08 -9.51
N GLY A 344 -18.53 -27.72 -8.29
CA GLY A 344 -17.20 -27.19 -8.02
C GLY A 344 -17.10 -25.66 -8.02
N THR A 345 -18.16 -24.96 -8.41
CA THR A 345 -18.22 -23.48 -8.30
C THR A 345 -18.49 -23.07 -6.86
N GLY A 346 -17.45 -22.57 -6.18
CA GLY A 346 -17.51 -22.22 -4.75
C GLY A 346 -17.07 -20.78 -4.43
N PHE A 347 -17.42 -19.79 -5.27
CA PHE A 347 -17.02 -18.40 -5.06
C PHE A 347 -17.97 -17.63 -4.15
N LEU A 348 -17.40 -16.81 -3.23
CA LEU A 348 -18.21 -15.93 -2.37
C LEU A 348 -18.90 -14.82 -3.18
N MET A 349 -18.17 -14.23 -4.13
CA MET A 349 -18.62 -13.03 -4.83
C MET A 349 -19.48 -13.43 -6.05
N VAL A 350 -20.74 -13.72 -5.80
CA VAL A 350 -21.72 -14.10 -6.82
C VAL A 350 -22.87 -13.11 -6.88
N ALA A 351 -23.22 -12.68 -8.08
CA ALA A 351 -24.36 -11.80 -8.35
C ALA A 351 -25.14 -12.28 -9.55
N ARG A 352 -26.45 -12.00 -9.58
CA ARG A 352 -27.26 -12.23 -10.75
C ARG A 352 -27.12 -11.05 -11.72
N MET A 353 -26.97 -11.36 -13.01
CA MET A 353 -26.93 -10.38 -14.09
C MET A 353 -28.25 -10.32 -14.85
N HIS A 354 -28.56 -9.13 -15.39
CA HIS A 354 -29.75 -8.97 -16.25
C HIS A 354 -29.56 -9.72 -17.57
N TYR A 355 -28.37 -9.61 -18.17
CA TYR A 355 -27.95 -10.35 -19.36
C TYR A 355 -26.50 -10.84 -19.18
N PRO A 356 -26.19 -12.12 -19.52
CA PRO A 356 -24.81 -12.59 -19.54
C PRO A 356 -24.01 -11.79 -20.59
N SER A 357 -23.00 -11.07 -20.17
CA SER A 357 -22.17 -10.32 -21.12
C SER A 357 -21.19 -11.25 -21.84
N LYS A 358 -21.21 -11.27 -23.17
CA LYS A 358 -20.22 -11.97 -23.99
C LYS A 358 -18.77 -11.55 -23.72
N ARG A 359 -18.56 -10.33 -23.15
CA ARG A 359 -17.24 -9.81 -22.77
C ARG A 359 -16.55 -10.63 -21.68
N HIS A 360 -17.27 -11.43 -20.87
CA HIS A 360 -16.70 -12.26 -19.82
C HIS A 360 -16.09 -13.58 -20.31
N GLN A 361 -16.26 -13.95 -21.59
CA GLN A 361 -15.76 -15.20 -22.13
C GLN A 361 -14.22 -15.26 -22.29
N HIS A 362 -13.55 -14.10 -22.24
CA HIS A 362 -12.14 -13.94 -22.59
C HIS A 362 -11.26 -13.33 -21.48
N THR A 363 -11.64 -13.48 -20.21
CA THR A 363 -10.87 -12.96 -19.09
C THR A 363 -10.42 -14.10 -18.16
N GLU A 364 -9.40 -13.84 -17.35
CA GLU A 364 -8.97 -14.73 -16.26
C GLU A 364 -10.05 -14.90 -15.17
N ARG A 365 -11.17 -14.23 -15.30
CA ARG A 365 -12.30 -14.33 -14.39
C ARG A 365 -13.04 -15.62 -14.60
N PRO A 366 -13.69 -16.14 -13.54
CA PRO A 366 -14.61 -17.26 -13.68
C PRO A 366 -15.67 -16.95 -14.75
N ARG A 367 -15.99 -17.95 -15.56
CA ARG A 367 -17.08 -17.82 -16.55
C ARG A 367 -18.42 -17.66 -15.83
N PRO A 368 -19.35 -16.89 -16.39
CA PRO A 368 -20.73 -16.87 -15.90
C PRO A 368 -21.34 -18.26 -15.96
N VAL A 369 -22.13 -18.60 -14.95
CA VAL A 369 -22.88 -19.84 -14.87
C VAL A 369 -24.36 -19.51 -14.93
N GLY A 370 -25.03 -19.85 -16.02
CA GLY A 370 -26.44 -19.47 -16.23
C GLY A 370 -26.60 -17.93 -16.11
N PRO A 371 -27.53 -17.45 -15.26
CA PRO A 371 -27.75 -16.02 -15.04
C PRO A 371 -26.77 -15.39 -14.05
N LEU A 372 -25.84 -16.17 -13.50
CA LEU A 372 -24.93 -15.73 -12.44
C LEU A 372 -23.56 -15.32 -12.99
N SER A 373 -22.98 -14.32 -12.36
CA SER A 373 -21.60 -13.88 -12.62
C SER A 373 -20.82 -13.74 -11.33
N PHE A 374 -19.50 -13.84 -11.45
CA PHE A 374 -18.60 -13.84 -10.31
C PHE A 374 -17.68 -12.61 -10.32
N GLY A 375 -17.25 -12.22 -9.11
CA GLY A 375 -16.33 -11.14 -8.92
C GLY A 375 -16.89 -9.76 -9.29
N ILE A 376 -16.03 -8.73 -9.25
CA ILE A 376 -16.36 -7.33 -9.52
C ILE A 376 -15.33 -6.73 -10.45
N GLY A 377 -15.79 -6.05 -11.51
CA GLY A 377 -14.94 -5.36 -12.45
C GLY A 377 -14.67 -3.89 -12.13
N ASN A 378 -13.68 -3.32 -12.82
CA ASN A 378 -13.45 -1.89 -12.76
C ASN A 378 -14.69 -1.08 -13.22
N GLY A 379 -15.44 -1.59 -14.20
CA GLY A 379 -16.68 -0.97 -14.66
C GLY A 379 -17.75 -0.89 -13.58
N ASP A 380 -17.94 -2.00 -12.83
CA ASP A 380 -18.89 -2.04 -11.70
C ASP A 380 -18.48 -1.06 -10.60
N ALA A 381 -17.18 -1.04 -10.28
CA ALA A 381 -16.60 -0.14 -9.30
C ALA A 381 -16.75 1.34 -9.69
N GLN A 382 -16.52 1.65 -10.97
CA GLN A 382 -16.67 3.01 -11.51
C GLN A 382 -18.13 3.46 -11.46
N GLN A 383 -19.05 2.63 -11.94
CA GLN A 383 -20.48 2.95 -11.94
C GLN A 383 -21.02 3.11 -10.51
N TRP A 384 -20.58 2.25 -9.59
CA TRP A 384 -20.95 2.36 -8.19
C TRP A 384 -20.46 3.70 -7.60
N GLY A 385 -19.21 4.05 -7.85
CA GLY A 385 -18.63 5.32 -7.38
C GLY A 385 -19.38 6.54 -7.92
N ILE A 386 -19.69 6.56 -9.22
CA ILE A 386 -20.46 7.65 -9.86
C ILE A 386 -21.85 7.76 -9.24
N ARG A 387 -22.55 6.63 -9.06
CA ARG A 387 -23.90 6.61 -8.47
C ARG A 387 -23.94 7.18 -7.05
N HIS A 388 -22.87 7.02 -6.31
CA HIS A 388 -22.75 7.54 -4.94
C HIS A 388 -21.97 8.86 -4.85
N GLY A 389 -21.73 9.55 -5.97
CA GLY A 389 -21.09 10.88 -5.99
C GLY A 389 -19.61 10.89 -5.60
N LEU A 390 -18.88 9.78 -5.81
CA LEU A 390 -17.49 9.63 -5.38
C LEU A 390 -16.44 9.98 -6.45
N GLY A 391 -16.86 10.50 -7.59
CA GLY A 391 -15.94 10.90 -8.67
C GLY A 391 -15.17 9.74 -9.34
N GLY A 392 -15.42 8.48 -8.99
CA GLY A 392 -14.79 7.31 -9.61
C GLY A 392 -14.78 6.06 -8.71
N ALA A 393 -14.07 5.02 -9.14
CA ALA A 393 -13.99 3.75 -8.43
C ALA A 393 -13.36 3.91 -7.03
N PRO A 394 -14.02 3.46 -5.95
CA PRO A 394 -13.59 3.73 -4.58
C PRO A 394 -12.40 2.86 -4.13
N PHE A 395 -12.21 1.68 -4.71
CA PHE A 395 -11.36 0.60 -4.18
C PHE A 395 -9.91 0.98 -3.89
N GLN A 396 -9.26 1.75 -4.76
CA GLN A 396 -7.85 2.14 -4.55
C GLN A 396 -7.70 3.06 -3.34
N ARG A 397 -8.61 4.04 -3.20
CA ARG A 397 -8.61 4.97 -2.06
C ARG A 397 -9.04 4.27 -0.77
N THR A 398 -10.12 3.46 -0.81
CA THR A 398 -10.58 2.65 0.35
C THR A 398 -9.47 1.74 0.85
N ARG A 399 -8.81 1.02 -0.06
CA ARG A 399 -7.68 0.17 0.30
C ARG A 399 -6.52 0.96 0.88
N ARG A 400 -6.17 2.09 0.26
CA ARG A 400 -5.10 2.94 0.78
C ARG A 400 -5.42 3.41 2.19
N THR A 401 -6.65 3.86 2.44
CA THR A 401 -7.14 4.28 3.75
C THR A 401 -7.05 3.14 4.78
N ALA A 402 -7.50 1.93 4.43
CA ALA A 402 -7.41 0.78 5.33
C ALA A 402 -5.94 0.48 5.68
N VAL A 403 -5.05 0.45 4.69
CA VAL A 403 -3.63 0.14 4.89
C VAL A 403 -2.89 1.21 5.70
N THR A 404 -3.26 2.49 5.55
CA THR A 404 -2.61 3.58 6.28
C THR A 404 -3.13 3.75 7.71
N ARG A 405 -4.39 3.37 8.00
CA ARG A 405 -5.02 3.57 9.31
C ARG A 405 -5.04 2.31 10.18
N GLU A 406 -5.34 1.15 9.58
CA GLU A 406 -5.51 -0.11 10.32
C GLU A 406 -4.21 -0.94 10.38
N GLY A 407 -3.15 -0.42 9.75
CA GLY A 407 -1.84 -1.03 9.78
C GLY A 407 -1.52 -1.92 8.57
N ARG A 408 -0.35 -2.52 8.60
CA ARG A 408 0.19 -3.31 7.50
C ARG A 408 -0.61 -4.60 7.31
N PRO A 409 -1.27 -4.81 6.14
CA PRO A 409 -1.84 -6.10 5.83
C PRO A 409 -0.76 -7.20 5.86
N LEU A 410 -1.09 -8.40 6.31
CA LEU A 410 -0.19 -9.56 6.36
C LEU A 410 0.55 -9.82 5.03
N GLN A 411 -0.03 -9.34 3.95
CA GLN A 411 0.43 -9.52 2.58
C GLN A 411 1.48 -8.49 2.13
N HIS A 412 1.80 -7.47 2.92
CA HIS A 412 2.79 -6.46 2.58
C HIS A 412 4.08 -6.64 3.38
N ALA A 413 5.22 -6.59 2.69
CA ALA A 413 6.49 -6.39 3.37
C ALA A 413 6.52 -4.99 4.00
N GLN A 414 7.22 -4.83 5.12
CA GLN A 414 7.32 -3.56 5.85
C GLN A 414 7.76 -2.40 4.94
N GLY A 415 8.84 -2.59 4.16
CA GLY A 415 9.32 -1.56 3.25
C GLY A 415 8.32 -1.18 2.15
N THR A 416 7.44 -2.10 1.72
CA THR A 416 6.34 -1.80 0.80
C THR A 416 5.26 -0.96 1.49
N HIS A 417 4.90 -1.32 2.73
CA HIS A 417 3.93 -0.56 3.50
C HIS A 417 4.40 0.88 3.73
N GLU A 418 5.61 1.06 4.21
CA GLU A 418 6.19 2.39 4.46
C GLU A 418 6.36 3.22 3.18
N SER A 419 7.06 2.68 2.16
CA SER A 419 7.46 3.46 0.99
C SER A 419 6.34 3.74 -0.02
N ILE A 420 5.29 2.91 -0.06
CA ILE A 420 4.20 3.04 -1.04
C ILE A 420 2.94 3.64 -0.41
N TYR A 421 2.66 3.32 0.86
CA TYR A 421 1.42 3.74 1.50
C TYR A 421 1.63 4.87 2.50
N MET A 422 2.57 4.73 3.47
CA MET A 422 2.71 5.69 4.56
C MET A 422 3.40 6.99 4.11
N LEU A 423 4.64 6.89 3.65
CA LEU A 423 5.45 8.07 3.32
C LEU A 423 4.84 9.00 2.25
N PRO A 424 4.18 8.48 1.17
CA PRO A 424 3.61 9.36 0.16
C PRO A 424 2.16 9.83 0.47
N ASP A 425 1.61 9.51 1.64
CA ASP A 425 0.22 9.87 1.98
C ASP A 425 0.16 11.21 2.72
N GLU A 426 -0.53 12.19 2.13
CA GLU A 426 -0.62 13.55 2.66
C GLU A 426 -1.32 13.63 4.02
N HIS A 427 -2.29 12.75 4.29
CA HIS A 427 -2.97 12.72 5.58
C HIS A 427 -2.04 12.23 6.69
N ILE A 428 -1.21 11.21 6.37
CA ILE A 428 -0.19 10.71 7.30
C ILE A 428 0.88 11.77 7.54
N GLN A 429 1.40 12.40 6.48
CA GLN A 429 2.39 13.47 6.62
C GLN A 429 1.85 14.63 7.48
N ARG A 430 0.60 15.02 7.26
CA ARG A 430 -0.04 16.09 8.01
C ARG A 430 -0.23 15.73 9.48
N ALA A 431 -0.71 14.50 9.77
CA ALA A 431 -0.87 14.00 11.13
C ALA A 431 0.46 13.84 11.88
N SER A 432 1.55 13.51 11.16
CA SER A 432 2.89 13.35 11.75
C SER A 432 3.63 14.67 11.96
N ARG A 433 3.17 15.77 11.38
CA ARG A 433 3.88 17.06 11.39
C ARG A 433 4.20 17.55 12.81
N SER A 434 3.22 17.51 13.70
CA SER A 434 3.41 17.96 15.10
C SER A 434 4.45 17.12 15.85
N VAL A 435 4.52 15.82 15.58
CA VAL A 435 5.50 14.91 16.17
C VAL A 435 6.90 15.22 15.64
N PHE A 436 7.04 15.46 14.31
CA PHE A 436 8.31 15.87 13.72
C PHE A 436 8.77 17.23 14.22
N GLU A 437 7.87 18.19 14.34
CA GLU A 437 8.17 19.53 14.88
C GLU A 437 8.61 19.46 16.34
N ALA A 438 7.94 18.64 17.15
CA ALA A 438 8.32 18.41 18.54
C ALA A 438 9.69 17.72 18.64
N GLY A 439 9.91 16.65 17.89
CA GLY A 439 11.20 15.96 17.86
C GLY A 439 12.35 16.84 17.32
N ALA A 440 12.07 17.69 16.33
CA ALA A 440 13.08 18.62 15.82
C ALA A 440 13.43 19.70 16.87
N LYS A 441 12.44 20.21 17.61
CA LYS A 441 12.68 21.14 18.73
C LYS A 441 13.47 20.49 19.85
N GLU A 442 13.12 19.26 20.22
CA GLU A 442 13.84 18.50 21.23
C GLU A 442 15.28 18.23 20.80
N ALA A 443 15.51 17.80 19.56
CA ALA A 443 16.85 17.59 19.03
C ALA A 443 17.68 18.90 18.99
N LEU A 444 17.05 20.02 18.64
CA LEU A 444 17.69 21.33 18.68
C LEU A 444 18.05 21.75 20.11
N ALA A 445 17.11 21.58 21.05
CA ALA A 445 17.35 21.87 22.46
C ALA A 445 18.49 21.01 23.02
N GLN A 446 18.50 19.72 22.70
CA GLN A 446 19.58 18.80 23.06
C GLN A 446 20.93 19.24 22.47
N ALA A 447 20.97 19.62 21.20
CA ALA A 447 22.18 20.12 20.55
C ALA A 447 22.68 21.41 21.21
N GLN A 448 21.77 22.32 21.53
CA GLN A 448 22.12 23.57 22.23
C GLN A 448 22.62 23.33 23.66
N ALA A 449 22.04 22.37 24.37
CA ALA A 449 22.43 22.03 25.74
C ALA A 449 23.87 21.53 25.85
N VAL A 450 24.43 20.93 24.79
CA VAL A 450 25.79 20.41 24.78
C VAL A 450 26.81 21.37 24.18
N MET A 451 26.41 22.57 23.75
CA MET A 451 27.30 23.59 23.22
C MET A 451 27.73 24.59 24.30
N PHE A 452 28.92 25.13 24.17
CA PHE A 452 29.32 26.31 24.92
C PHE A 452 28.51 27.52 24.47
N ALA A 453 27.71 28.08 25.38
CA ALA A 453 26.74 29.15 25.08
C ALA A 453 27.28 30.56 25.27
N GLY A 454 28.41 30.72 25.98
CA GLY A 454 29.04 32.01 26.21
C GLY A 454 29.92 32.51 25.05
N ASP A 455 30.62 33.61 25.28
CA ASP A 455 31.55 34.19 24.34
C ASP A 455 33.00 33.95 24.77
N ILE A 456 33.89 33.89 23.79
CA ILE A 456 35.37 33.84 24.00
C ILE A 456 35.91 35.26 23.91
N ALA A 457 36.54 35.72 24.96
CA ALA A 457 37.17 37.02 25.04
C ALA A 457 38.70 36.90 24.97
N ASP A 458 39.38 37.90 24.41
CA ASP A 458 40.84 37.93 24.36
C ASP A 458 41.47 38.33 25.70
N THR A 459 40.75 39.15 26.48
CA THR A 459 41.24 39.73 27.75
C THR A 459 40.12 39.73 28.79
N PRO A 460 40.46 39.68 30.11
CA PRO A 460 39.47 39.84 31.18
C PRO A 460 38.89 41.27 31.17
N ASP A 461 37.61 41.40 31.48
CA ASP A 461 36.93 42.68 31.69
C ASP A 461 36.74 42.90 33.20
N PRO A 462 37.27 44.04 33.75
CA PRO A 462 37.15 44.35 35.18
C PRO A 462 35.72 44.53 35.66
N GLY A 463 34.75 44.73 34.76
CA GLY A 463 33.34 44.87 35.07
C GLY A 463 32.59 43.56 35.23
N HIS A 464 33.22 42.43 34.89
CA HIS A 464 32.59 41.11 34.98
C HIS A 464 32.87 40.45 36.32
N GLY A 465 31.88 39.72 36.84
CA GLY A 465 32.04 38.91 38.04
C GLY A 465 32.90 37.66 37.76
N GLN A 466 33.94 37.41 38.55
CA GLN A 466 34.81 36.25 38.36
C GLN A 466 34.14 34.97 38.91
N THR A 467 34.09 33.93 38.11
CA THR A 467 33.67 32.59 38.52
C THR A 467 34.78 31.56 38.27
N VAL A 468 34.59 30.33 38.75
CA VAL A 468 35.60 29.29 38.58
C VAL A 468 35.75 28.85 37.13
N ALA A 469 34.69 28.85 36.33
CA ALA A 469 34.69 28.35 34.96
C ALA A 469 34.81 29.45 33.90
N ALA A 470 34.35 30.68 34.19
CA ALA A 470 34.33 31.82 33.26
C ALA A 470 34.14 33.12 34.05
N ASP A 471 34.29 34.28 33.42
CA ASP A 471 33.74 35.51 34.00
C ASP A 471 32.26 35.63 33.64
N CYS A 472 31.47 36.23 34.53
CA CYS A 472 30.04 36.45 34.33
C CYS A 472 29.78 37.92 33.92
N ALA A 473 29.23 38.14 32.75
CA ALA A 473 28.91 39.49 32.27
C ALA A 473 27.71 40.13 33.00
N ASP A 474 26.73 39.32 33.42
CA ASP A 474 25.55 39.79 34.14
C ASP A 474 24.91 38.62 34.90
N GLU A 475 25.05 38.61 36.22
CA GLU A 475 24.47 37.56 37.08
C GLU A 475 22.97 37.70 37.25
N THR A 476 22.43 38.90 37.06
CA THR A 476 20.98 39.17 37.26
C THR A 476 20.13 38.65 36.08
N SER A 477 20.72 38.43 34.91
CA SER A 477 20.07 37.85 33.75
C SER A 477 20.37 36.36 33.58
N SER A 478 20.78 35.70 34.66
CA SER A 478 21.07 34.25 34.64
C SER A 478 19.88 33.41 34.18
N PRO A 479 20.04 32.40 33.33
CA PRO A 479 19.00 31.42 33.05
C PRO A 479 18.58 30.59 34.27
N TRP A 480 19.36 30.59 35.33
CA TRP A 480 19.13 29.89 36.61
C TRP A 480 19.14 30.86 37.77
N PRO A 481 18.06 31.68 37.96
CA PRO A 481 18.02 32.63 39.06
C PRO A 481 17.89 31.89 40.40
N ASP A 482 18.59 32.41 41.43
CA ASP A 482 18.39 31.98 42.80
C ASP A 482 17.15 32.67 43.46
N ALA A 483 16.84 32.29 44.70
CA ALA A 483 15.71 32.84 45.43
C ALA A 483 15.87 34.34 45.80
N GLN A 484 17.09 34.90 45.64
CA GLN A 484 17.42 36.29 46.02
C GLN A 484 17.62 37.17 44.78
N GLY A 485 17.47 36.59 43.56
CA GLY A 485 17.61 37.31 42.29
C GLY A 485 19.06 37.34 41.73
N GLY A 486 19.94 36.53 42.31
CA GLY A 486 21.29 36.27 41.76
C GLY A 486 21.30 35.02 40.90
N CYS A 487 22.51 34.51 40.59
CA CYS A 487 22.74 33.30 39.81
C CYS A 487 22.83 32.07 40.72
N GLY A 488 21.93 31.10 40.59
CA GLY A 488 21.93 29.80 41.27
C GLY A 488 22.56 28.67 40.47
N ALA A 489 23.25 28.96 39.35
CA ALA A 489 23.91 27.96 38.53
C ALA A 489 25.15 27.38 39.23
N ASP A 490 25.33 26.06 39.14
CA ASP A 490 26.61 25.48 39.50
C ASP A 490 27.71 25.87 38.47
N PHE A 491 28.96 25.63 38.84
CA PHE A 491 30.12 26.05 38.02
C PHE A 491 30.12 25.39 36.60
N MET A 492 29.55 24.23 36.46
CA MET A 492 29.47 23.52 35.17
C MET A 492 28.39 24.11 34.27
N LEU A 493 27.34 24.67 34.85
CA LEU A 493 26.27 25.37 34.11
C LEU A 493 26.74 26.75 33.61
N CYS A 494 27.78 27.36 34.19
CA CYS A 494 28.38 28.58 33.62
C CYS A 494 28.76 28.42 32.15
N LEU A 495 29.25 27.24 31.72
CA LEU A 495 29.58 26.99 30.31
C LEU A 495 28.33 26.87 29.41
N ALA A 496 27.16 26.68 29.96
CA ALA A 496 25.87 26.68 29.25
C ALA A 496 25.20 28.06 29.31
N CYS A 497 25.80 29.05 29.95
CA CYS A 497 25.24 30.38 30.16
C CYS A 497 25.66 31.38 29.06
N PRO A 498 24.74 32.14 28.48
CA PRO A 498 25.09 33.19 27.51
C PRO A 498 25.89 34.33 28.13
N ASN A 499 25.88 34.48 29.46
CA ASN A 499 26.65 35.52 30.18
C ASN A 499 28.11 35.10 30.45
N ALA A 500 28.46 33.85 30.16
CA ALA A 500 29.85 33.39 30.36
C ALA A 500 30.81 34.03 29.38
N ARG A 501 31.94 34.52 29.91
CA ARG A 501 33.06 35.10 29.16
C ARG A 501 34.33 34.32 29.49
N VAL A 502 34.77 33.52 28.52
CA VAL A 502 35.98 32.72 28.68
C VAL A 502 37.15 33.43 28.00
N HIS A 503 38.23 33.66 28.73
CA HIS A 503 39.43 34.27 28.21
C HIS A 503 40.66 33.38 28.47
N PRO A 504 41.86 33.69 27.90
CA PRO A 504 43.06 32.85 28.02
C PRO A 504 43.49 32.51 29.45
N GLY A 505 43.07 33.28 30.46
CA GLY A 505 43.32 33.02 31.87
C GLY A 505 42.53 31.82 32.42
N HIS A 506 41.38 31.51 31.82
CA HIS A 506 40.56 30.33 32.20
C HIS A 506 41.00 29.03 31.52
N HIS A 507 41.67 29.15 30.36
CA HIS A 507 41.98 27.99 29.52
C HIS A 507 42.77 26.88 30.23
N PRO A 508 43.81 27.16 31.07
CA PRO A 508 44.56 26.11 31.77
C PRO A 508 43.64 25.26 32.67
N ARG A 509 42.82 25.90 33.48
CA ARG A 509 41.89 25.28 34.42
C ARG A 509 40.82 24.49 33.70
N LEU A 510 40.22 25.04 32.63
CA LEU A 510 39.18 24.34 31.83
C LEU A 510 39.75 23.14 31.08
N ALA A 511 40.96 23.26 30.54
CA ALA A 511 41.65 22.15 29.89
C ALA A 511 41.98 21.02 30.88
N HIS A 512 42.37 21.38 32.10
CA HIS A 512 42.59 20.40 33.16
C HIS A 512 41.28 19.73 33.59
N LEU A 513 40.20 20.49 33.79
CA LEU A 513 38.88 20.00 34.11
C LEU A 513 38.37 19.01 33.03
N HIS A 514 38.51 19.35 31.76
CA HIS A 514 38.13 18.46 30.65
C HIS A 514 38.88 17.13 30.71
N ARG A 515 40.18 17.15 31.00
CA ARG A 515 41.01 15.96 31.13
C ARG A 515 40.57 15.09 32.30
N GLU A 516 40.32 15.68 33.49
CA GLU A 516 39.87 14.96 34.66
C GLU A 516 38.48 14.33 34.47
N LEU A 517 37.52 15.07 33.85
CA LEU A 517 36.21 14.55 33.52
C LEU A 517 36.29 13.38 32.51
N THR A 518 37.16 13.52 31.50
CA THR A 518 37.38 12.44 30.52
C THR A 518 37.93 11.19 31.19
N SER A 519 38.79 11.34 32.20
CA SER A 519 39.31 10.23 33.02
C SER A 519 38.20 9.58 33.86
N LEU A 520 37.28 10.37 34.43
CA LEU A 520 36.16 9.86 35.21
C LEU A 520 35.23 8.94 34.37
N ARG A 521 35.12 9.15 33.09
CA ARG A 521 34.33 8.28 32.19
C ARG A 521 34.78 6.83 32.27
N SER A 522 36.06 6.55 32.46
CA SER A 522 36.60 5.20 32.51
C SER A 522 36.26 4.43 33.82
N VAL A 523 35.85 5.14 34.87
CA VAL A 523 35.59 4.58 36.19
C VAL A 523 34.12 4.67 36.64
N LEU A 524 33.33 5.52 36.01
CA LEU A 524 31.92 5.68 36.35
C LEU A 524 31.03 4.70 35.55
N PRO A 525 29.93 4.19 36.16
CA PRO A 525 28.90 3.46 35.40
C PRO A 525 28.29 4.34 34.33
N ASP A 526 28.02 3.78 33.15
CA ASP A 526 27.49 4.50 31.99
C ASP A 526 26.25 5.38 32.30
N ARG A 527 25.35 4.87 33.12
CA ARG A 527 24.16 5.61 33.53
C ARG A 527 24.52 6.87 34.32
N SER A 528 25.36 6.75 35.34
CA SER A 528 25.81 7.88 36.17
C SER A 528 26.60 8.91 35.34
N TRP A 529 27.37 8.42 34.35
CA TRP A 529 28.09 9.27 33.43
C TRP A 529 27.12 10.11 32.58
N HIS A 530 26.13 9.47 31.94
CA HIS A 530 25.17 10.20 31.07
C HIS A 530 24.24 11.12 31.85
N GLU A 531 23.84 10.78 33.07
CA GLU A 531 22.95 11.61 33.89
C GLU A 531 23.63 12.86 34.48
N ARG A 532 24.96 12.84 34.67
CA ARG A 532 25.63 13.93 35.42
C ARG A 532 26.72 14.66 34.67
N TRP A 533 27.47 13.98 33.79
CA TRP A 533 28.74 14.51 33.29
C TRP A 533 28.83 14.67 31.78
N SER A 534 28.12 13.86 31.01
CA SER A 534 28.28 13.79 29.55
C SER A 534 28.05 15.13 28.86
N GLU A 535 27.03 15.89 29.24
CA GLU A 535 26.73 17.20 28.64
C GLU A 535 27.83 18.23 28.93
N HIS A 536 28.38 18.21 30.14
CA HIS A 536 29.44 19.13 30.54
C HIS A 536 30.75 18.86 29.75
N VAL A 537 31.08 17.59 29.55
CA VAL A 537 32.24 17.22 28.72
C VAL A 537 32.04 17.67 27.27
N LEU A 538 30.86 17.46 26.70
CA LEU A 538 30.56 17.94 25.34
C LEU A 538 30.68 19.46 25.21
N ARG A 539 30.21 20.24 26.21
CA ARG A 539 30.41 21.70 26.23
C ARG A 539 31.88 22.09 26.28
N LEU A 540 32.69 21.37 27.05
CA LEU A 540 34.12 21.59 27.10
C LEU A 540 34.82 21.19 25.80
N GLU A 541 34.33 20.15 25.11
CA GLU A 541 34.82 19.78 23.79
C GLU A 541 34.49 20.85 22.74
N ASP A 542 33.25 21.36 22.74
CA ASP A 542 32.85 22.47 21.86
C ASP A 542 33.66 23.73 22.14
N LEU A 543 33.91 24.07 23.41
CA LEU A 543 34.77 25.19 23.80
C LEU A 543 36.21 24.96 23.34
N ARG A 544 36.78 23.76 23.52
CA ARG A 544 38.12 23.40 23.03
C ARG A 544 38.21 23.61 21.52
N ASP A 545 37.19 23.19 20.78
CA ASP A 545 37.19 23.32 19.32
C ASP A 545 37.08 24.79 18.89
N LYS A 546 36.36 25.63 19.63
CA LYS A 546 36.26 27.08 19.41
C LYS A 546 37.57 27.82 19.77
N VAL A 547 38.24 27.44 20.85
CA VAL A 547 39.54 27.98 21.26
C VAL A 547 40.65 27.51 20.31
N GLY A 548 40.49 26.35 19.74
CA GLY A 548 41.45 25.68 18.87
C GLY A 548 42.37 24.71 19.65
N PRO A 549 42.59 23.51 19.09
CA PRO A 549 43.31 22.44 19.78
C PRO A 549 44.77 22.76 20.13
N VAL A 550 45.41 23.61 19.35
CA VAL A 550 46.81 24.03 19.63
C VAL A 550 46.87 24.92 20.87
N ALA A 551 45.98 25.92 20.96
CA ALA A 551 45.89 26.82 22.11
C ALA A 551 45.46 26.07 23.37
N TRP A 552 44.52 25.14 23.22
CA TRP A 552 44.03 24.27 24.31
C TRP A 552 45.14 23.37 24.89
N ASN A 553 45.90 22.70 24.06
CA ASN A 553 47.04 21.88 24.50
C ASN A 553 48.16 22.71 25.14
N ALA A 554 48.41 23.90 24.60
CA ALA A 554 49.37 24.84 25.21
C ALA A 554 48.87 25.33 26.58
N ALA A 555 47.56 25.52 26.76
CA ALA A 555 46.95 25.88 28.04
C ALA A 555 47.08 24.74 29.05
N LEU A 556 46.82 23.49 28.63
CA LEU A 556 46.99 22.31 29.48
C LEU A 556 48.42 22.15 30.03
N ALA A 557 49.44 22.55 29.26
CA ALA A 557 50.83 22.53 29.69
C ALA A 557 51.14 23.63 30.74
N ARG A 558 50.29 24.67 30.85
CA ARG A 558 50.47 25.80 31.79
C ARG A 558 49.67 25.66 33.09
N VAL A 559 48.99 24.52 33.31
CA VAL A 559 48.20 24.24 34.53
C VAL A 559 49.11 24.33 35.75
N ASN A 560 48.77 25.21 36.67
CA ASN A 560 49.48 25.40 37.94
C ASN A 560 48.80 24.62 39.11
N ASP A 561 49.36 24.71 40.30
CA ASP A 561 48.84 23.98 41.47
C ASP A 561 47.53 24.57 42.00
N GLU A 562 47.28 25.86 41.77
CA GLU A 562 46.01 26.51 42.09
C GLU A 562 44.89 25.97 41.21
N ASP A 563 45.09 25.87 39.89
CA ASP A 563 44.15 25.29 38.95
C ASP A 563 43.81 23.84 39.32
N ARG A 564 44.82 23.03 39.69
CA ARG A 564 44.64 21.63 40.10
C ARG A 564 43.81 21.53 41.37
N THR A 565 44.11 22.39 42.36
CA THR A 565 43.38 22.42 43.63
C THR A 565 41.92 22.81 43.43
N LEU A 566 41.65 23.86 42.63
CA LEU A 566 40.31 24.30 42.35
C LEU A 566 39.48 23.22 41.64
N VAL A 567 40.01 22.60 40.58
CA VAL A 567 39.33 21.50 39.88
C VAL A 567 39.08 20.33 40.81
N HIS A 568 40.02 19.97 41.68
CA HIS A 568 39.83 18.91 42.63
C HIS A 568 38.69 19.18 43.64
N LEU A 569 38.62 20.40 44.18
CA LEU A 569 37.56 20.85 45.08
C LEU A 569 36.21 20.86 44.40
N LEU A 570 36.15 21.32 43.15
CA LEU A 570 34.94 21.32 42.32
C LEU A 570 34.40 19.91 42.11
N LEU A 571 35.27 18.96 41.73
CA LEU A 571 34.87 17.58 41.47
C LEU A 571 34.44 16.83 42.75
N LYS A 572 34.88 17.27 43.92
CA LYS A 572 34.42 16.78 45.23
C LYS A 572 33.12 17.40 45.71
N GLY A 573 32.65 18.48 45.09
CA GLY A 573 31.51 19.26 45.54
C GLY A 573 31.78 20.17 46.75
N GLU A 574 33.04 20.43 47.08
CA GLU A 574 33.43 21.27 48.21
C GLU A 574 33.38 22.77 47.92
N LEU A 575 33.18 23.16 46.64
CA LEU A 575 32.99 24.55 46.18
C LEU A 575 31.60 24.77 45.57
N ALA A 576 30.62 23.92 45.86
CA ALA A 576 29.25 24.21 45.48
C ALA A 576 28.72 25.36 46.35
N PRO A 577 27.92 26.32 45.79
CA PRO A 577 27.32 27.39 46.54
C PRO A 577 26.31 26.92 47.58
#